data_4a58b6e881a3cb9b0b503e6b2df93534
#
_entry.id   4a58b6e881a3cb9b0b503e6b2df93534
#
_cell.length_a   1.000
_cell.length_b   1.000
_cell.length_c   1.000
_cell.angle_alpha   90.00
_cell.angle_beta   90.00
_cell.angle_gamma   90.00
#
_symmetry.space_group_name_H-M   'P 1'
#
loop_
_entity.id
_entity.type
_entity.pdbx_description
1 polymer ?
#
loop_
_entity_poly.entity_id
_entity_poly.type
_entity_poly.pdbx_seq_one_letter_code
_entity_poly.pdbx_strand_id
1 'polypeptide(L)'
;NLPDAIGGVLWFGTDDANMTVFAPVYCCSDRIPDCYSGKEADCVTFSWDSAFWIYNWVADMIRPRYSLMIDDMRAVQNNLEDTYANAQAGIESSAMSLYEKDPVKAKEFLTNYSCMTAESAIDSWKKLGEFLIVKYNDGAVKKMAKDGTILRPETGHCAPLVRPGYPKEFLEELVKATGERYKMK
;
A
#
# COMPACT_ATOMS: atom_id res chain seq x y z
N ASN A 1 -8.37 27.84 7.53
CA ASN A 1 -7.51 27.25 8.57
C ASN A 1 -8.38 26.77 9.72
N LEU A 2 -8.10 25.57 10.23
CA LEU A 2 -8.76 25.05 11.43
C LEU A 2 -8.24 25.78 12.69
N PRO A 3 -9.06 25.90 13.75
CA PRO A 3 -8.60 26.35 15.07
C PRO A 3 -7.49 25.43 15.62
N ASP A 4 -6.58 25.98 16.43
CA ASP A 4 -5.44 25.23 17.00
C ASP A 4 -5.86 23.95 17.74
N ALA A 5 -7.05 23.98 18.39
CA ALA A 5 -7.56 22.85 19.14
C ALA A 5 -7.91 21.61 18.27
N ILE A 6 -8.16 21.80 16.98
CA ILE A 6 -8.47 20.73 16.01
C ILE A 6 -7.61 20.83 14.76
N GLY A 7 -6.64 21.75 14.73
CA GLY A 7 -5.73 21.99 13.63
C GLY A 7 -4.58 20.97 13.58
N GLY A 8 -3.92 20.97 12.44
CA GLY A 8 -2.79 20.09 12.17
C GLY A 8 -3.20 18.69 11.70
N VAL A 9 -2.57 18.24 10.62
CA VAL A 9 -2.69 16.89 10.08
C VAL A 9 -1.30 16.33 9.83
N LEU A 10 -1.06 15.12 10.30
CA LEU A 10 0.11 14.33 10.01
C LEU A 10 -0.25 13.31 8.92
N TRP A 11 0.44 13.35 7.79
CA TRP A 11 0.36 12.29 6.79
C TRP A 11 1.30 11.17 7.23
N PHE A 12 0.73 10.06 7.68
CA PHE A 12 1.47 9.00 8.35
C PHE A 12 1.39 7.67 7.59
N GLY A 13 2.52 7.03 7.39
CA GLY A 13 2.68 5.69 6.86
C GLY A 13 3.72 4.92 7.66
N THR A 14 3.71 3.61 7.58
CA THR A 14 4.67 2.72 8.26
C THR A 14 5.54 1.99 7.26
N ASP A 15 6.66 1.42 7.74
CA ASP A 15 7.62 0.61 6.97
C ASP A 15 8.33 1.42 5.86
N ASP A 16 8.40 0.90 4.64
CA ASP A 16 9.12 1.50 3.52
C ASP A 16 8.38 2.72 2.96
N ALA A 17 8.94 3.91 3.15
CA ALA A 17 8.34 5.18 2.71
C ALA A 17 8.03 5.26 1.21
N ASN A 18 8.69 4.44 0.38
CA ASN A 18 8.40 4.35 -1.05
C ASN A 18 7.20 3.46 -1.36
N MET A 19 6.88 2.51 -0.48
CA MET A 19 5.88 1.48 -0.68
C MET A 19 4.85 1.41 0.47
N THR A 20 4.50 2.56 1.04
CA THR A 20 3.43 2.73 2.03
C THR A 20 2.35 3.68 1.50
N VAL A 21 1.24 3.80 2.20
CA VAL A 21 0.24 4.86 1.98
C VAL A 21 0.34 5.85 3.12
N PHE A 22 0.44 7.13 2.77
CA PHE A 22 0.36 8.20 3.75
C PHE A 22 -1.11 8.56 3.99
N ALA A 23 -1.66 8.08 5.11
CA ALA A 23 -3.02 8.39 5.54
C ALA A 23 -3.05 9.62 6.46
N PRO A 24 -4.08 10.47 6.38
CA PRO A 24 -4.17 11.66 7.22
C PRO A 24 -4.56 11.29 8.66
N VAL A 25 -3.72 11.69 9.63
CA VAL A 25 -3.97 11.59 11.06
C VAL A 25 -4.03 12.99 11.65
N TYR A 26 -5.20 13.42 12.08
CA TYR A 26 -5.37 14.73 12.71
C TYR A 26 -4.74 14.77 14.10
N CYS A 27 -3.97 15.82 14.38
CA CYS A 27 -3.21 15.94 15.62
C CYS A 27 -4.08 16.05 16.88
N CYS A 28 -5.35 16.41 16.73
CA CYS A 28 -6.33 16.44 17.82
C CYS A 28 -6.90 15.06 18.18
N SER A 29 -6.57 14.01 17.44
CA SER A 29 -7.12 12.65 17.67
C SER A 29 -6.82 12.18 19.08
N ASP A 30 -7.81 11.60 19.76
CA ASP A 30 -7.71 11.09 21.14
C ASP A 30 -7.45 9.58 21.20
N ARG A 31 -7.43 8.92 20.05
CA ARG A 31 -6.97 7.54 19.89
C ARG A 31 -6.21 7.39 18.57
N ILE A 32 -5.33 6.42 18.51
CA ILE A 32 -4.65 6.00 17.28
C ILE A 32 -5.45 4.89 16.61
N PRO A 33 -5.35 4.73 15.28
CA PRO A 33 -5.90 3.57 14.57
C PRO A 33 -5.40 2.26 15.17
N ASP A 34 -6.29 1.27 15.34
CA ASP A 34 -5.91 0.00 15.95
C ASP A 34 -4.80 -0.71 15.18
N CYS A 35 -4.78 -0.60 13.85
CA CYS A 35 -3.73 -1.15 13.01
C CYS A 35 -2.33 -0.57 13.28
N TYR A 36 -2.23 0.62 13.89
CA TYR A 36 -0.95 1.23 14.29
C TYR A 36 -0.57 0.96 15.74
N SER A 37 -1.49 0.40 16.55
CA SER A 37 -1.28 0.24 17.99
C SER A 37 -0.29 -0.86 18.38
N GLY A 38 0.00 -1.79 17.46
CA GLY A 38 0.88 -2.93 17.73
C GLY A 38 0.39 -3.92 18.80
N LYS A 39 -0.89 -3.83 19.22
CA LYS A 39 -1.44 -4.60 20.37
C LYS A 39 -1.17 -6.11 20.30
N GLU A 40 -1.18 -6.68 19.09
CA GLU A 40 -1.03 -8.13 18.88
C GLU A 40 0.19 -8.48 18.01
N ALA A 41 1.04 -7.51 17.73
CA ALA A 41 2.21 -7.68 16.87
C ALA A 41 3.42 -6.92 17.41
N ASP A 42 4.58 -7.51 17.25
CA ASP A 42 5.88 -6.90 17.50
C ASP A 42 6.87 -7.30 16.38
N CYS A 43 8.16 -7.03 16.55
CA CYS A 43 9.18 -7.36 15.55
C CYS A 43 9.36 -8.87 15.27
N VAL A 44 8.79 -9.74 16.10
CA VAL A 44 8.90 -11.21 16.00
C VAL A 44 7.54 -11.92 15.98
N THR A 45 6.45 -11.15 16.12
CA THR A 45 5.08 -11.68 16.13
C THR A 45 4.29 -11.05 14.98
N PHE A 46 3.97 -11.86 13.98
CA PHE A 46 3.17 -11.42 12.83
C PHE A 46 1.68 -11.24 13.19
N SER A 47 1.06 -10.19 12.65
CA SER A 47 -0.40 -10.04 12.68
C SER A 47 -0.91 -9.44 11.37
N TRP A 48 -2.01 -9.98 10.86
CA TRP A 48 -2.73 -9.42 9.71
C TRP A 48 -3.42 -8.08 10.02
N ASP A 49 -3.54 -7.70 11.29
CA ASP A 49 -4.16 -6.45 11.73
C ASP A 49 -3.13 -5.36 12.04
N SER A 50 -1.84 -5.68 11.88
CA SER A 50 -0.74 -4.72 12.03
C SER A 50 -0.41 -4.06 10.70
N ALA A 51 -0.48 -2.72 10.67
CA ALA A 51 -0.07 -1.92 9.52
C ALA A 51 1.38 -2.21 9.11
N PHE A 52 2.30 -2.24 10.09
CA PHE A 52 3.70 -2.57 9.83
C PHE A 52 3.85 -3.88 9.06
N TRP A 53 3.22 -4.96 9.53
CA TRP A 53 3.37 -6.26 8.89
C TRP A 53 2.74 -6.33 7.50
N ILE A 54 1.63 -5.65 7.28
CA ILE A 54 0.96 -5.62 5.97
C ILE A 54 1.77 -4.83 4.95
N TYR A 55 2.28 -3.66 5.32
CA TYR A 55 3.14 -2.87 4.42
C TYR A 55 4.45 -3.60 4.13
N ASN A 56 5.10 -4.15 5.16
CA ASN A 56 6.33 -4.92 5.03
C ASN A 56 6.17 -6.15 4.13
N TRP A 57 5.09 -6.92 4.31
CA TRP A 57 4.77 -8.09 3.48
C TRP A 57 4.66 -7.72 1.99
N VAL A 58 3.93 -6.65 1.65
CA VAL A 58 3.79 -6.21 0.26
C VAL A 58 5.11 -5.67 -0.29
N ALA A 59 5.84 -4.88 0.50
CA ALA A 59 7.15 -4.36 0.11
C ALA A 59 8.17 -5.49 -0.17
N ASP A 60 8.20 -6.51 0.67
CA ASP A 60 9.08 -7.67 0.50
C ASP A 60 8.76 -8.50 -0.74
N MET A 61 7.50 -8.56 -1.16
CA MET A 61 7.14 -9.18 -2.44
C MET A 61 7.62 -8.35 -3.64
N ILE A 62 7.56 -7.03 -3.54
CA ILE A 62 7.88 -6.11 -4.65
C ILE A 62 9.39 -5.99 -4.84
N ARG A 63 10.18 -5.87 -3.76
CA ARG A 63 11.64 -5.60 -3.81
C ARG A 63 12.40 -6.52 -4.77
N PRO A 64 12.23 -7.85 -4.76
CA PRO A 64 12.96 -8.75 -5.67
C PRO A 64 12.59 -8.60 -7.14
N ARG A 65 11.43 -8.03 -7.44
CA ARG A 65 10.89 -7.89 -8.80
C ARG A 65 10.31 -6.48 -9.03
N TYR A 66 11.00 -5.49 -8.49
CA TYR A 66 10.54 -4.11 -8.40
C TYR A 66 10.00 -3.55 -9.72
N SER A 67 10.78 -3.64 -10.81
CA SER A 67 10.39 -3.11 -12.13
C SER A 67 9.14 -3.76 -12.75
N LEU A 68 8.74 -4.93 -12.27
CA LEU A 68 7.54 -5.62 -12.77
C LEU A 68 6.30 -5.31 -11.93
N MET A 69 6.47 -4.98 -10.65
CA MET A 69 5.37 -4.95 -9.67
C MET A 69 5.06 -3.53 -9.18
N ILE A 70 6.01 -2.61 -9.29
CA ILE A 70 5.88 -1.28 -8.69
C ILE A 70 4.69 -0.48 -9.23
N ASP A 71 4.38 -0.60 -10.52
CA ASP A 71 3.29 0.15 -11.14
C ASP A 71 1.91 -0.27 -10.61
N ASP A 72 1.71 -1.56 -10.34
CA ASP A 72 0.48 -2.05 -9.72
C ASP A 72 0.31 -1.50 -8.30
N MET A 73 1.40 -1.45 -7.54
CA MET A 73 1.38 -0.87 -6.20
C MET A 73 1.12 0.65 -6.25
N ARG A 74 1.81 1.36 -7.16
CA ARG A 74 1.63 2.81 -7.34
C ARG A 74 0.20 3.17 -7.71
N ALA A 75 -0.47 2.36 -8.53
CA ALA A 75 -1.87 2.60 -8.88
C ALA A 75 -2.78 2.61 -7.65
N VAL A 76 -2.58 1.69 -6.71
CA VAL A 76 -3.34 1.63 -5.46
C VAL A 76 -2.94 2.75 -4.52
N GLN A 77 -1.63 3.00 -4.34
CA GLN A 77 -1.10 4.07 -3.49
C GLN A 77 -1.65 5.44 -3.91
N ASN A 78 -1.46 5.81 -5.19
CA ASN A 78 -1.90 7.10 -5.71
C ASN A 78 -3.42 7.27 -5.57
N ASN A 79 -4.20 6.22 -5.88
CA ASN A 79 -5.66 6.30 -5.75
C ASN A 79 -6.12 6.59 -4.31
N LEU A 80 -5.46 6.00 -3.31
CA LEU A 80 -5.78 6.23 -1.91
C LEU A 80 -5.34 7.63 -1.47
N GLU A 81 -4.10 8.02 -1.75
CA GLU A 81 -3.55 9.32 -1.36
C GLU A 81 -4.29 10.48 -2.05
N ASP A 82 -4.62 10.35 -3.34
CA ASP A 82 -5.45 11.31 -4.07
C ASP A 82 -6.86 11.41 -3.48
N THR A 83 -7.46 10.28 -3.10
CA THR A 83 -8.77 10.25 -2.44
C THR A 83 -8.75 11.03 -1.13
N TYR A 84 -7.73 10.80 -0.30
CA TYR A 84 -7.59 11.50 0.98
C TYR A 84 -7.30 13.00 0.79
N ALA A 85 -6.40 13.35 -0.12
CA ALA A 85 -6.07 14.74 -0.44
C ALA A 85 -7.29 15.51 -0.98
N ASN A 86 -8.05 14.91 -1.88
CA ASN A 86 -9.25 15.51 -2.44
C ASN A 86 -10.39 15.68 -1.41
N ALA A 87 -10.48 14.78 -0.42
CA ALA A 87 -11.48 14.85 0.64
C ALA A 87 -11.14 15.91 1.71
N GLN A 88 -9.86 16.26 1.88
CA GLN A 88 -9.39 17.06 3.02
C GLN A 88 -10.18 18.36 3.23
N ALA A 89 -10.39 19.16 2.19
CA ALA A 89 -11.08 20.43 2.32
C ALA A 89 -12.53 20.26 2.81
N GLY A 90 -13.24 19.22 2.36
CA GLY A 90 -14.60 18.91 2.81
C GLY A 90 -14.65 18.41 4.25
N ILE A 91 -13.70 17.57 4.64
CA ILE A 91 -13.53 17.08 6.01
C ILE A 91 -13.27 18.24 6.96
N GLU A 92 -12.33 19.13 6.62
CA GLU A 92 -11.98 20.29 7.44
C GLU A 92 -13.14 21.28 7.56
N SER A 93 -13.89 21.53 6.48
CA SER A 93 -15.10 22.36 6.50
C SER A 93 -16.18 21.77 7.43
N SER A 94 -16.38 20.46 7.38
CA SER A 94 -17.33 19.75 8.24
C SER A 94 -16.89 19.82 9.71
N ALA A 95 -15.58 19.59 9.97
CA ALA A 95 -15.02 19.70 11.31
C ALA A 95 -15.17 21.11 11.89
N MET A 96 -14.95 22.15 11.07
CA MET A 96 -15.14 23.55 11.50
C MET A 96 -16.59 23.84 11.87
N SER A 97 -17.55 23.39 11.04
CA SER A 97 -18.98 23.55 11.31
C SER A 97 -19.45 22.81 12.58
N LEU A 98 -18.81 21.70 12.90
CA LEU A 98 -19.04 20.97 14.15
C LEU A 98 -18.39 21.73 15.32
N TYR A 99 -17.18 22.24 15.15
CA TYR A 99 -16.42 22.92 16.20
C TYR A 99 -17.15 24.17 16.74
N GLU A 100 -17.79 24.93 15.87
CA GLU A 100 -18.59 26.10 16.24
C GLU A 100 -19.78 25.75 17.15
N LYS A 101 -20.28 24.52 17.07
CA LYS A 101 -21.45 24.06 17.83
C LYS A 101 -21.05 23.19 19.03
N ASP A 102 -20.08 22.30 18.82
CA ASP A 102 -19.65 21.30 19.78
C ASP A 102 -18.19 20.88 19.47
N PRO A 103 -17.21 21.50 20.14
CA PRO A 103 -15.79 21.19 19.93
C PRO A 103 -15.43 19.72 20.19
N VAL A 104 -16.16 19.03 21.09
CA VAL A 104 -15.91 17.62 21.41
C VAL A 104 -16.30 16.74 20.21
N LYS A 105 -17.43 17.02 19.60
CA LYS A 105 -17.86 16.30 18.39
C LYS A 105 -16.97 16.55 17.18
N ALA A 106 -16.42 17.76 17.04
CA ALA A 106 -15.44 18.05 16.00
C ALA A 106 -14.19 17.18 16.13
N LYS A 107 -13.67 17.07 17.35
CA LYS A 107 -12.52 16.21 17.66
C LYS A 107 -12.84 14.74 17.40
N GLU A 108 -13.99 14.26 17.87
CA GLU A 108 -14.44 12.89 17.63
C GLU A 108 -14.58 12.58 16.12
N PHE A 109 -15.14 13.49 15.35
CA PHE A 109 -15.27 13.40 13.90
C PHE A 109 -13.91 13.23 13.21
N LEU A 110 -12.92 14.07 13.55
CA LEU A 110 -11.57 14.00 12.98
C LEU A 110 -10.81 12.76 13.45
N THR A 111 -11.00 12.32 14.68
CA THR A 111 -10.47 11.06 15.21
C THR A 111 -11.01 9.87 14.42
N ASN A 112 -12.33 9.81 14.22
CA ASN A 112 -12.98 8.74 13.46
C ASN A 112 -12.52 8.72 12.01
N TYR A 113 -12.39 9.88 11.36
CA TYR A 113 -11.85 9.99 10.00
C TYR A 113 -10.41 9.46 9.92
N SER A 114 -9.54 9.85 10.84
CA SER A 114 -8.15 9.38 10.90
C SER A 114 -8.05 7.86 11.04
N CYS A 115 -8.88 7.27 11.91
CA CYS A 115 -8.91 5.81 12.07
C CYS A 115 -9.45 5.11 10.80
N MET A 116 -10.55 5.61 10.24
CA MET A 116 -11.16 5.03 9.05
C MET A 116 -10.23 5.05 7.83
N THR A 117 -9.49 6.13 7.59
CA THR A 117 -8.57 6.21 6.46
C THR A 117 -7.40 5.25 6.60
N ALA A 118 -6.82 5.12 7.80
CA ALA A 118 -5.76 4.16 8.08
C ALA A 118 -6.23 2.70 7.90
N GLU A 119 -7.38 2.34 8.43
CA GLU A 119 -7.97 1.00 8.30
C GLU A 119 -8.31 0.67 6.84
N SER A 120 -8.89 1.64 6.10
CA SER A 120 -9.17 1.50 4.67
C SER A 120 -7.90 1.29 3.84
N ALA A 121 -6.81 1.98 4.18
CA ALA A 121 -5.52 1.80 3.53
C ALA A 121 -4.98 0.37 3.74
N ILE A 122 -5.04 -0.14 4.98
CA ILE A 122 -4.62 -1.50 5.30
C ILE A 122 -5.44 -2.55 4.54
N ASP A 123 -6.76 -2.41 4.49
CA ASP A 123 -7.62 -3.33 3.76
C ASP A 123 -7.32 -3.33 2.25
N SER A 124 -7.04 -2.16 1.70
CA SER A 124 -6.65 -2.02 0.30
C SER A 124 -5.27 -2.66 0.05
N TRP A 125 -4.35 -2.54 1.00
CA TRP A 125 -3.02 -3.12 0.91
C TRP A 125 -3.03 -4.64 1.04
N LYS A 126 -3.87 -5.22 1.90
CA LYS A 126 -4.12 -6.68 1.95
C LYS A 126 -4.58 -7.20 0.59
N LYS A 127 -5.58 -6.55 -0.02
CA LYS A 127 -6.09 -6.90 -1.36
C LYS A 127 -5.03 -6.75 -2.44
N LEU A 128 -4.20 -5.72 -2.37
CA LEU A 128 -3.05 -5.55 -3.27
C LEU A 128 -2.08 -6.72 -3.13
N GLY A 129 -1.71 -7.11 -1.92
CA GLY A 129 -0.82 -8.25 -1.68
C GLY A 129 -1.37 -9.55 -2.27
N GLU A 130 -2.65 -9.85 -2.04
CA GLU A 130 -3.33 -11.00 -2.64
C GLU A 130 -3.30 -10.94 -4.17
N PHE A 131 -3.58 -9.78 -4.76
CA PHE A 131 -3.51 -9.56 -6.20
C PHE A 131 -2.09 -9.79 -6.74
N LEU A 132 -1.07 -9.25 -6.08
CA LEU A 132 0.33 -9.40 -6.48
C LEU A 132 0.78 -10.87 -6.44
N ILE A 133 0.41 -11.61 -5.39
CA ILE A 133 0.66 -13.06 -5.32
C ILE A 133 0.07 -13.75 -6.55
N VAL A 134 -1.22 -13.51 -6.85
CA VAL A 134 -1.89 -14.18 -7.96
C VAL A 134 -1.29 -13.78 -9.30
N LYS A 135 -1.00 -12.48 -9.52
CA LYS A 135 -0.49 -11.97 -10.80
C LYS A 135 0.94 -12.45 -11.10
N TYR A 136 1.79 -12.56 -10.05
CA TYR A 136 3.24 -12.69 -10.20
C TYR A 136 3.86 -13.97 -9.64
N ASN A 137 3.07 -14.95 -9.20
CA ASN A 137 3.63 -16.20 -8.68
C ASN A 137 4.42 -17.00 -9.74
N ASP A 138 5.30 -17.88 -9.28
CA ASP A 138 6.08 -18.80 -10.10
C ASP A 138 6.98 -18.13 -11.17
N GLY A 139 7.45 -16.91 -10.90
CA GLY A 139 8.29 -16.16 -11.83
C GLY A 139 7.57 -15.72 -13.11
N ALA A 140 6.24 -15.83 -13.14
CA ALA A 140 5.40 -15.44 -14.25
C ALA A 140 4.76 -14.07 -14.05
N VAL A 141 4.21 -13.50 -15.12
CA VAL A 141 3.30 -12.35 -15.11
C VAL A 141 2.02 -12.77 -15.83
N LYS A 142 0.92 -12.84 -15.10
CA LYS A 142 -0.37 -13.18 -15.70
C LYS A 142 -0.93 -12.00 -16.50
N LYS A 143 -1.57 -12.29 -17.62
CA LYS A 143 -2.19 -11.27 -18.48
C LYS A 143 -3.43 -10.69 -17.82
N MET A 144 -3.62 -9.39 -18.05
CA MET A 144 -4.80 -8.66 -17.58
C MET A 144 -5.90 -8.65 -18.64
N ALA A 145 -7.14 -8.71 -18.18
CA ALA A 145 -8.32 -8.46 -19.00
C ALA A 145 -8.53 -6.93 -19.16
N LYS A 146 -9.41 -6.54 -20.08
CA LYS A 146 -9.70 -5.11 -20.35
C LYS A 146 -10.34 -4.37 -19.17
N ASP A 147 -11.00 -5.11 -18.30
CA ASP A 147 -11.65 -4.60 -17.08
C ASP A 147 -10.68 -4.45 -15.88
N GLY A 148 -9.37 -4.72 -16.09
CA GLY A 148 -8.36 -4.63 -15.03
C GLY A 148 -8.27 -5.86 -14.13
N THR A 149 -9.03 -6.92 -14.40
CA THR A 149 -8.89 -8.20 -13.69
C THR A 149 -7.85 -9.11 -14.35
N ILE A 150 -7.41 -10.15 -13.65
CA ILE A 150 -6.55 -11.18 -14.25
C ILE A 150 -7.36 -11.97 -15.25
N LEU A 151 -6.82 -12.07 -16.47
CA LEU A 151 -7.49 -12.79 -17.56
C LEU A 151 -7.72 -14.26 -17.18
N ARG A 152 -8.98 -14.68 -17.18
CA ARG A 152 -9.34 -16.07 -16.92
C ARG A 152 -9.14 -16.91 -18.18
N PRO A 153 -8.68 -18.15 -18.05
CA PRO A 153 -8.57 -19.06 -19.20
C PRO A 153 -9.98 -19.45 -19.69
N GLU A 154 -10.13 -19.64 -20.98
CA GLU A 154 -11.36 -20.21 -21.56
C GLU A 154 -11.54 -21.67 -21.15
N THR A 155 -10.44 -22.42 -21.08
CA THR A 155 -10.40 -23.82 -20.67
C THR A 155 -9.20 -24.07 -19.75
N GLY A 156 -9.32 -25.04 -18.86
CA GLY A 156 -8.25 -25.41 -17.92
C GLY A 156 -8.14 -24.49 -16.71
N HIS A 157 -7.01 -24.58 -16.00
CA HIS A 157 -6.82 -23.92 -14.70
C HIS A 157 -5.72 -22.84 -14.70
N CYS A 158 -4.94 -22.75 -15.78
CA CYS A 158 -3.80 -21.83 -15.85
C CYS A 158 -4.17 -20.57 -16.62
N ALA A 159 -4.11 -19.41 -15.96
CA ALA A 159 -4.27 -18.12 -16.63
C ALA A 159 -3.18 -17.91 -17.70
N PRO A 160 -3.49 -17.25 -18.84
CA PRO A 160 -2.48 -16.84 -19.81
C PRO A 160 -1.41 -15.97 -19.14
N LEU A 161 -0.14 -16.28 -19.37
CA LEU A 161 1.00 -15.67 -18.69
C LEU A 161 2.19 -15.43 -19.62
N VAL A 162 3.13 -14.60 -19.15
CA VAL A 162 4.46 -14.43 -19.75
C VAL A 162 5.50 -14.74 -18.67
N ARG A 163 6.66 -15.22 -19.08
CA ARG A 163 7.85 -15.35 -18.21
C ARG A 163 8.89 -14.35 -18.71
N PRO A 164 9.02 -13.16 -18.09
CA PRO A 164 9.87 -12.09 -18.62
C PRO A 164 11.36 -12.43 -18.58
N GLY A 165 11.78 -13.38 -17.73
CA GLY A 165 13.19 -13.66 -17.51
C GLY A 165 13.93 -12.47 -16.84
N TYR A 166 15.23 -12.42 -17.05
CA TYR A 166 16.08 -11.32 -16.61
C TYR A 166 16.28 -10.29 -17.75
N PRO A 167 16.43 -8.98 -17.44
CA PRO A 167 16.80 -7.98 -18.42
C PRO A 167 18.11 -8.33 -19.12
N LYS A 168 18.21 -7.96 -20.41
CA LYS A 168 19.40 -8.27 -21.22
C LYS A 168 20.68 -7.67 -20.60
N GLU A 169 20.58 -6.46 -20.11
CA GLU A 169 21.67 -5.72 -19.47
C GLU A 169 22.20 -6.47 -18.25
N PHE A 170 21.31 -7.04 -17.42
CA PHE A 170 21.70 -7.88 -16.29
C PHE A 170 22.46 -9.14 -16.75
N LEU A 171 21.98 -9.80 -17.80
CA LEU A 171 22.65 -10.99 -18.34
C LEU A 171 24.03 -10.65 -18.93
N GLU A 172 24.17 -9.51 -19.57
CA GLU A 172 25.46 -9.03 -20.11
C GLU A 172 26.45 -8.76 -18.97
N GLU A 173 26.04 -8.09 -17.90
CA GLU A 173 26.89 -7.87 -16.73
C GLU A 173 27.24 -9.19 -16.01
N LEU A 174 26.31 -10.12 -15.91
CA LEU A 174 26.57 -11.45 -15.36
C LEU A 174 27.64 -12.20 -16.15
N VAL A 175 27.55 -12.17 -17.49
CA VAL A 175 28.54 -12.80 -18.37
C VAL A 175 29.92 -12.16 -18.21
N LYS A 176 30.01 -10.83 -18.13
CA LYS A 176 31.26 -10.11 -17.86
C LYS A 176 31.86 -10.52 -16.52
N ALA A 177 31.06 -10.54 -15.46
CA ALA A 177 31.47 -10.87 -14.10
C ALA A 177 31.95 -12.33 -13.96
N THR A 178 31.32 -13.25 -14.68
CA THR A 178 31.66 -14.69 -14.62
C THR A 178 32.84 -15.08 -15.53
N GLY A 179 33.16 -14.27 -16.55
CA GLY A 179 34.24 -14.53 -17.50
C GLY A 179 34.14 -15.90 -18.17
N GLU A 180 35.19 -16.69 -18.11
CA GLU A 180 35.29 -18.03 -18.73
C GLU A 180 34.62 -19.15 -17.91
N ARG A 181 34.16 -18.86 -16.67
CA ARG A 181 33.69 -19.88 -15.69
C ARG A 181 32.60 -20.80 -16.20
N TYR A 182 31.69 -20.29 -17.02
CA TYR A 182 30.54 -21.04 -17.54
C TYR A 182 30.55 -21.21 -19.06
N LYS A 183 31.65 -20.95 -19.74
CA LYS A 183 31.77 -21.28 -21.17
C LYS A 183 31.82 -22.78 -21.32
N MET A 184 30.93 -23.31 -22.15
CA MET A 184 31.05 -24.72 -22.57
C MET A 184 32.33 -24.89 -23.38
N LYS A 185 33.15 -25.89 -23.04
CA LYS A 185 34.34 -26.28 -23.78
C LYS A 185 33.96 -27.13 -24.98
#